data_34cc112d540d82475fb37b9885ab7aa4
#
_entry.id   34cc112d540d82475fb37b9885ab7aa4
#
_cell.length_a   1.000
_cell.length_b   1.000
_cell.length_c   1.000
_cell.angle_alpha   90.00
_cell.angle_beta   90.00
_cell.angle_gamma   90.00
#
_symmetry.space_group_name_H-M   'P 1'
#
loop_
_entity.id
_entity.type
_entity.pdbx_description
1 polymer ?
#
loop_
_entity_poly.entity_id
_entity_poly.type
_entity_poly.pdbx_seq_one_letter_code
_entity_poly.pdbx_strand_id
1 'polypeptide(L)'
;MASNMNKKNDDLLIIKKLYIKDISFENLLSSKKISSNSEPAVDINVKLSSVNIENNDHELILYIKAETRVEKQIMFIIELQYAGIFELKISDEKKNREFVVEGAKILFPYVRTIITNITKDGGFNPLIIQPLDFNKIYSN
;
A
#
# COMPACT_ATOMS: atom_id res chain seq x y z
N MET A 1 -32.54 -11.55 1.43
CA MET A 1 -32.16 -10.35 2.15
C MET A 1 -30.66 -10.15 2.10
N ALA A 2 -30.26 -8.99 1.65
CA ALA A 2 -28.86 -8.67 1.41
C ALA A 2 -28.00 -8.66 2.68
N SER A 3 -28.59 -8.58 3.85
CA SER A 3 -27.88 -8.46 5.12
C SER A 3 -27.10 -9.71 5.54
N ASN A 4 -27.46 -10.89 5.01
CA ASN A 4 -26.79 -12.13 5.40
C ASN A 4 -25.50 -12.40 4.64
N MET A 5 -25.32 -11.79 3.47
CA MET A 5 -24.10 -11.99 2.68
C MET A 5 -22.94 -11.13 3.16
N ASN A 6 -23.21 -10.01 3.81
CA ASN A 6 -22.18 -9.10 4.31
C ASN A 6 -21.77 -9.38 5.77
N LYS A 7 -22.52 -10.21 6.48
CA LYS A 7 -22.24 -10.50 7.89
C LYS A 7 -20.88 -11.15 8.13
N LYS A 8 -20.41 -11.99 7.20
CA LYS A 8 -19.10 -12.64 7.35
C LYS A 8 -17.94 -11.67 7.21
N ASN A 9 -18.07 -10.67 6.33
CA ASN A 9 -17.04 -9.66 6.17
C ASN A 9 -17.14 -8.57 7.24
N ASP A 10 -18.36 -8.23 7.66
CA ASP A 10 -18.59 -7.26 8.71
C ASP A 10 -18.14 -7.76 10.09
N ASP A 11 -18.10 -9.08 10.29
CA ASP A 11 -17.68 -9.67 11.57
C ASP A 11 -16.17 -9.72 11.72
N LEU A 12 -15.39 -9.57 10.64
CA LEU A 12 -13.94 -9.71 10.70
C LEU A 12 -13.26 -8.43 11.16
N LEU A 13 -13.62 -7.29 10.56
CA LEU A 13 -12.97 -6.04 10.90
C LEU A 13 -13.89 -4.84 10.67
N ILE A 14 -13.68 -3.81 11.48
CA ILE A 14 -14.34 -2.52 11.33
C ILE A 14 -13.29 -1.46 11.11
N ILE A 15 -13.45 -0.65 10.07
CA ILE A 15 -12.52 0.44 9.76
C ILE A 15 -12.82 1.61 10.69
N LYS A 16 -11.83 2.02 11.49
CA LYS A 16 -11.98 3.18 12.36
C LYS A 16 -11.29 4.42 11.80
N LYS A 17 -10.15 4.25 11.12
CA LYS A 17 -9.39 5.38 10.59
C LYS A 17 -8.46 4.91 9.48
N LEU A 18 -8.32 5.72 8.43
CA LEU A 18 -7.36 5.49 7.36
C LEU A 18 -6.53 6.76 7.21
N TYR A 19 -5.21 6.62 7.07
CA TYR A 19 -4.33 7.79 7.04
C TYR A 19 -2.96 7.48 6.45
N ILE A 20 -2.32 8.52 5.93
CA ILE A 20 -0.91 8.44 5.55
C ILE A 20 -0.10 8.54 6.83
N LYS A 21 0.73 7.53 7.11
CA LYS A 21 1.60 7.55 8.27
C LYS A 21 2.94 8.22 7.95
N ASP A 22 3.46 7.96 6.76
CA ASP A 22 4.70 8.59 6.31
C ASP A 22 4.75 8.53 4.80
N ILE A 23 5.29 9.57 4.19
CA ILE A 23 5.46 9.62 2.74
C ILE A 23 6.69 10.44 2.39
N SER A 24 7.47 9.92 1.44
CA SER A 24 8.57 10.67 0.85
C SER A 24 8.59 10.44 -0.65
N PHE A 25 8.90 11.49 -1.39
CA PHE A 25 9.06 11.45 -2.83
C PHE A 25 10.30 12.24 -3.21
N GLU A 26 11.21 11.58 -3.92
CA GLU A 26 12.41 12.22 -4.42
C GLU A 26 12.44 12.21 -5.94
N ASN A 27 12.50 13.39 -6.53
CA ASN A 27 12.71 13.54 -7.96
C ASN A 27 14.21 13.65 -8.19
N LEU A 28 14.82 12.58 -8.70
CA LEU A 28 16.26 12.52 -8.90
C LEU A 28 16.70 13.00 -10.29
N LEU A 29 15.75 13.28 -11.16
CA LEU A 29 16.04 13.84 -12.46
C LEU A 29 16.08 15.36 -12.46
N SER A 30 15.12 15.99 -11.76
CA SER A 30 15.01 17.46 -11.70
C SER A 30 15.20 18.13 -13.06
N SER A 31 16.37 18.71 -13.31
CA SER A 31 16.71 19.39 -14.56
C SER A 31 17.43 18.50 -15.56
N LYS A 32 17.71 17.24 -15.25
CA LYS A 32 18.41 16.35 -16.14
C LYS A 32 17.48 15.84 -17.23
N LYS A 33 17.99 15.82 -18.45
CA LYS A 33 17.25 15.27 -19.57
C LYS A 33 17.66 13.81 -19.78
N ILE A 34 16.63 12.96 -19.95
CA ILE A 34 16.88 11.58 -20.37
C ILE A 34 16.83 11.57 -21.89
N SER A 35 17.95 11.19 -22.50
CA SER A 35 18.04 11.12 -23.97
C SER A 35 17.71 9.72 -24.48
N SER A 36 17.28 8.82 -23.64
CA SER A 36 17.01 7.43 -23.99
C SER A 36 15.54 7.23 -24.35
N ASN A 37 15.30 6.39 -25.37
CA ASN A 37 13.96 5.94 -25.75
C ASN A 37 13.58 4.65 -25.01
N SER A 38 14.40 4.21 -24.06
CA SER A 38 14.13 3.01 -23.29
C SER A 38 12.95 3.19 -22.35
N GLU A 39 12.14 2.15 -22.20
CA GLU A 39 11.04 2.18 -21.25
C GLU A 39 11.55 2.16 -19.82
N PRO A 40 10.93 2.92 -18.92
CA PRO A 40 11.29 2.86 -17.51
C PRO A 40 11.01 1.50 -16.90
N ALA A 41 11.92 1.05 -16.04
CA ALA A 41 11.73 -0.13 -15.23
C ALA A 41 11.33 0.29 -13.82
N VAL A 42 10.38 -0.42 -13.23
CA VAL A 42 9.86 -0.11 -11.89
C VAL A 42 10.16 -1.27 -10.95
N ASP A 43 10.85 -0.97 -9.85
CA ASP A 43 11.08 -1.91 -8.77
C ASP A 43 10.15 -1.56 -7.63
N ILE A 44 9.37 -2.53 -7.18
CA ILE A 44 8.40 -2.31 -6.10
C ILE A 44 8.69 -3.27 -4.96
N ASN A 45 8.82 -2.72 -3.75
CA ASN A 45 8.99 -3.48 -2.53
C ASN A 45 7.80 -3.20 -1.62
N VAL A 46 7.14 -4.26 -1.14
CA VAL A 46 5.93 -4.15 -0.33
C VAL A 46 6.11 -4.92 0.97
N LYS A 47 5.69 -4.31 2.07
CA LYS A 47 5.70 -4.95 3.39
C LYS A 47 4.39 -4.67 4.10
N LEU A 48 3.96 -5.63 4.89
CA LEU A 48 2.78 -5.50 5.73
C LEU A 48 3.18 -5.70 7.18
N SER A 49 2.67 -4.86 8.06
CA SER A 49 2.85 -5.01 9.50
C SER A 49 1.58 -4.67 10.24
N SER A 50 1.38 -5.29 11.39
CA SER A 50 0.21 -5.09 12.22
C SER A 50 0.64 -5.01 13.67
N VAL A 51 0.07 -4.06 14.40
CA VAL A 51 0.34 -3.85 15.82
C VAL A 51 -0.99 -3.71 16.55
N ASN A 52 -1.16 -4.48 17.63
CA ASN A 52 -2.30 -4.27 18.51
C ASN A 52 -2.06 -2.99 19.30
N ILE A 53 -2.96 -2.03 19.21
CA ILE A 53 -2.84 -0.76 19.89
C ILE A 53 -3.48 -0.82 21.27
N GLU A 54 -4.77 -1.16 21.30
CA GLU A 54 -5.58 -1.14 22.51
C GLU A 54 -6.79 -2.02 22.29
N ASN A 55 -7.09 -2.90 23.26
CA ASN A 55 -8.25 -3.80 23.17
C ASN A 55 -8.24 -4.59 21.87
N ASN A 56 -9.27 -4.43 21.04
CA ASN A 56 -9.39 -5.11 19.75
C ASN A 56 -8.96 -4.24 18.58
N ASP A 57 -8.38 -3.07 18.85
CA ASP A 57 -7.91 -2.17 17.80
C ASP A 57 -6.50 -2.50 17.36
N HIS A 58 -6.31 -2.59 16.06
CA HIS A 58 -5.03 -2.90 15.45
C HIS A 58 -4.69 -1.83 14.42
N GLU A 59 -3.43 -1.41 14.40
CA GLU A 59 -2.93 -0.59 13.31
C GLU A 59 -2.28 -1.50 12.29
N LEU A 60 -2.80 -1.47 11.08
CA LEU A 60 -2.21 -2.17 9.94
C LEU A 60 -1.50 -1.16 9.06
N ILE A 61 -0.26 -1.45 8.71
CA ILE A 61 0.56 -0.58 7.87
C ILE A 61 0.91 -1.31 6.58
N LEU A 62 0.55 -0.70 5.47
CA LEU A 62 1.00 -1.13 4.16
C LEU A 62 2.13 -0.20 3.72
N TYR A 63 3.34 -0.75 3.70
CA TYR A 63 4.53 -0.05 3.25
C TYR A 63 4.80 -0.40 1.80
N ILE A 64 5.06 0.61 1.00
CA ILE A 64 5.44 0.39 -0.39
C ILE A 64 6.56 1.35 -0.76
N LYS A 65 7.57 0.81 -1.43
CA LYS A 65 8.64 1.59 -2.01
C LYS A 65 8.67 1.31 -3.51
N ALA A 66 8.61 2.36 -4.30
CA ALA A 66 8.69 2.26 -5.75
C ALA A 66 9.89 3.08 -6.23
N GLU A 67 10.74 2.44 -7.01
CA GLU A 67 11.92 3.06 -7.61
C GLU A 67 11.82 2.87 -9.11
N THR A 68 11.90 3.96 -9.85
CA THR A 68 11.78 3.92 -11.30
C THR A 68 13.11 4.32 -11.93
N ARG A 69 13.56 3.52 -12.90
CA ARG A 69 14.83 3.73 -13.59
C ARG A 69 14.65 3.74 -15.10
N VAL A 70 15.48 4.55 -15.75
CA VAL A 70 15.70 4.43 -17.18
C VAL A 70 17.18 4.12 -17.36
N GLU A 71 17.47 2.94 -17.94
CA GLU A 71 18.83 2.40 -18.03
C GLU A 71 19.45 2.27 -16.64
N LYS A 72 20.54 2.97 -16.36
CA LYS A 72 21.18 2.93 -15.04
C LYS A 72 20.83 4.11 -14.15
N GLN A 73 19.93 4.98 -14.63
CA GLN A 73 19.62 6.21 -13.92
C GLN A 73 18.28 6.10 -13.19
N ILE A 74 18.31 6.38 -11.90
CA ILE A 74 17.10 6.42 -11.08
C ILE A 74 16.37 7.73 -11.36
N MET A 75 15.11 7.64 -11.75
CA MET A 75 14.28 8.81 -12.05
C MET A 75 13.66 9.39 -10.79
N PHE A 76 13.04 8.54 -9.99
CA PHE A 76 12.43 8.95 -8.74
C PHE A 76 12.33 7.76 -7.79
N ILE A 77 12.22 8.09 -6.51
CA ILE A 77 11.98 7.11 -5.45
C ILE A 77 10.79 7.62 -4.63
N ILE A 78 9.80 6.75 -4.42
CA ILE A 78 8.69 7.05 -3.54
C ILE A 78 8.62 5.99 -2.44
N GLU A 79 8.46 6.43 -1.20
CA GLU A 79 8.22 5.54 -0.06
C GLU A 79 6.95 6.01 0.62
N LEU A 80 6.05 5.09 0.87
CA LEU A 80 4.75 5.39 1.46
C LEU A 80 4.42 4.36 2.53
N GLN A 81 4.04 4.85 3.70
CA GLN A 81 3.41 4.04 4.73
C GLN A 81 1.96 4.52 4.86
N TYR A 82 1.05 3.70 4.40
CA TYR A 82 -0.37 3.98 4.54
C TYR A 82 -0.95 3.06 5.58
N ALA A 83 -1.69 3.62 6.53
CA ALA A 83 -2.13 2.87 7.69
C ALA A 83 -3.64 2.94 7.87
N GLY A 84 -4.15 1.93 8.56
CA GLY A 84 -5.52 1.92 9.00
C GLY A 84 -5.62 1.39 10.41
N ILE A 85 -6.54 1.94 11.18
CA ILE A 85 -6.91 1.39 12.47
C ILE A 85 -8.19 0.62 12.28
N PHE A 86 -8.13 -0.67 12.61
CA PHE A 86 -9.24 -1.59 12.45
C PHE A 86 -9.57 -2.24 13.79
N GLU A 87 -10.85 -2.43 14.04
CA GLU A 87 -11.29 -3.24 15.17
C GLU A 87 -11.46 -4.67 14.68
N LEU A 88 -10.75 -5.59 15.32
CA LEU A 88 -10.83 -7.02 15.03
C LEU A 88 -11.70 -7.69 16.09
N LYS A 89 -12.87 -8.16 15.68
CA LYS A 89 -13.85 -8.71 16.62
C LYS A 89 -13.48 -10.08 17.19
N ILE A 90 -12.63 -10.82 16.48
CA ILE A 90 -12.24 -12.17 16.90
C ILE A 90 -10.73 -12.29 16.83
N SER A 91 -10.10 -12.53 17.98
CA SER A 91 -8.64 -12.71 18.03
C SER A 91 -8.29 -14.20 18.07
N ASP A 92 -7.92 -14.71 16.91
CA ASP A 92 -7.42 -16.06 16.69
C ASP A 92 -6.28 -15.92 15.70
N GLU A 93 -5.21 -16.70 15.84
CA GLU A 93 -4.03 -16.59 14.97
C GLU A 93 -4.37 -16.76 13.48
N LYS A 94 -5.26 -17.70 13.15
CA LYS A 94 -5.71 -17.88 11.77
C LYS A 94 -6.45 -16.65 11.26
N LYS A 95 -7.28 -16.05 12.10
CA LYS A 95 -8.06 -14.88 11.74
C LYS A 95 -7.21 -13.63 11.71
N ASN A 96 -6.13 -13.60 12.50
CA ASN A 96 -5.18 -12.49 12.45
C ASN A 96 -4.52 -12.39 11.07
N ARG A 97 -4.17 -13.53 10.48
CA ARG A 97 -3.61 -13.55 9.12
C ARG A 97 -4.63 -13.10 8.08
N GLU A 98 -5.85 -13.62 8.15
CA GLU A 98 -6.94 -13.20 7.27
C GLU A 98 -7.21 -11.70 7.42
N PHE A 99 -7.18 -11.21 8.65
CA PHE A 99 -7.36 -9.80 8.94
C PHE A 99 -6.31 -8.93 8.26
N VAL A 100 -5.04 -9.31 8.34
CA VAL A 100 -3.96 -8.53 7.74
C VAL A 100 -4.13 -8.49 6.21
N VAL A 101 -4.45 -9.61 5.60
CA VAL A 101 -4.65 -9.69 4.14
C VAL A 101 -5.87 -8.87 3.71
N GLU A 102 -6.99 -9.02 4.41
CA GLU A 102 -8.21 -8.28 4.08
C GLU A 102 -8.04 -6.78 4.32
N GLY A 103 -7.36 -6.42 5.41
CA GLY A 103 -7.05 -5.02 5.68
C GLY A 103 -6.14 -4.41 4.60
N ALA A 104 -5.14 -5.17 4.14
CA ALA A 104 -4.27 -4.72 3.08
C ALA A 104 -5.03 -4.46 1.78
N LYS A 105 -6.01 -5.32 1.47
CA LYS A 105 -6.86 -5.11 0.30
C LYS A 105 -7.68 -3.83 0.41
N ILE A 106 -8.06 -3.45 1.61
CA ILE A 106 -8.78 -2.19 1.85
C ILE A 106 -7.85 -0.99 1.67
N LEU A 107 -6.61 -1.09 2.16
CA LEU A 107 -5.63 0.00 2.09
C LEU A 107 -5.11 0.23 0.67
N PHE A 108 -5.01 -0.81 -0.13
CA PHE A 108 -4.33 -0.76 -1.42
C PHE A 108 -4.89 0.25 -2.42
N PRO A 109 -6.21 0.39 -2.61
CA PRO A 109 -6.73 1.40 -3.54
C PRO A 109 -6.31 2.82 -3.18
N TYR A 110 -6.20 3.13 -1.90
CA TYR A 110 -5.73 4.44 -1.44
C TYR A 110 -4.26 4.63 -1.76
N VAL A 111 -3.45 3.61 -1.49
CA VAL A 111 -2.02 3.61 -1.80
C VAL A 111 -1.81 3.83 -3.29
N ARG A 112 -2.55 3.10 -4.12
CA ARG A 112 -2.47 3.23 -5.58
C ARG A 112 -2.76 4.66 -6.02
N THR A 113 -3.83 5.26 -5.51
CA THR A 113 -4.22 6.62 -5.86
C THR A 113 -3.16 7.64 -5.45
N ILE A 114 -2.63 7.50 -4.24
CA ILE A 114 -1.59 8.41 -3.73
C ILE A 114 -0.36 8.36 -4.61
N ILE A 115 0.11 7.17 -4.96
CA ILE A 115 1.31 6.99 -5.77
C ILE A 115 1.10 7.51 -7.19
N THR A 116 -0.05 7.23 -7.78
CA THR A 116 -0.38 7.72 -9.11
C THR A 116 -0.37 9.26 -9.14
N ASN A 117 -0.99 9.88 -8.14
CA ASN A 117 -1.10 11.33 -8.08
C ASN A 117 0.25 11.99 -7.80
N ILE A 118 1.04 11.45 -6.89
CA ILE A 118 2.31 12.08 -6.52
C ILE A 118 3.34 11.97 -7.64
N THR A 119 3.36 10.88 -8.38
CA THR A 119 4.26 10.75 -9.54
C THR A 119 3.86 11.71 -10.65
N LYS A 120 2.57 11.88 -10.88
CA LYS A 120 2.06 12.87 -11.82
C LYS A 120 2.43 14.29 -11.38
N ASP A 121 2.20 14.61 -10.11
CA ASP A 121 2.53 15.93 -9.57
C ASP A 121 4.03 16.18 -9.56
N GLY A 122 4.83 15.12 -9.49
CA GLY A 122 6.28 15.20 -9.58
C GLY A 122 6.82 15.40 -10.98
N GLY A 123 5.95 15.48 -11.99
CA GLY A 123 6.36 15.73 -13.36
C GLY A 123 6.62 14.48 -14.19
N PHE A 124 6.20 13.31 -13.71
CA PHE A 124 6.39 12.04 -14.43
C PHE A 124 5.07 11.52 -14.99
N ASN A 125 5.15 10.52 -15.84
CA ASN A 125 3.95 9.78 -16.21
C ASN A 125 3.38 9.11 -14.98
N PRO A 126 2.05 9.14 -14.78
CA PRO A 126 1.46 8.53 -13.59
C PRO A 126 1.83 7.06 -13.46
N LEU A 127 2.36 6.68 -12.30
CA LEU A 127 2.68 5.29 -12.01
C LEU A 127 1.43 4.58 -11.51
N ILE A 128 1.03 3.52 -12.21
CA ILE A 128 -0.11 2.71 -11.83
C ILE A 128 0.42 1.36 -11.35
N ILE A 129 0.24 1.09 -10.06
CA ILE A 129 0.70 -0.17 -9.48
C ILE A 129 -0.30 -1.27 -9.80
N GLN A 130 0.20 -2.38 -10.35
CA GLN A 130 -0.64 -3.53 -10.66
C GLN A 130 -1.14 -4.20 -9.38
N PRO A 131 -2.25 -4.95 -9.45
CA PRO A 131 -2.76 -5.66 -8.28
C PRO A 131 -1.68 -6.54 -7.62
N LEU A 132 -1.67 -6.52 -6.29
CA LEU A 132 -0.70 -7.25 -5.49
C LEU A 132 -1.36 -8.47 -4.85
N ASP A 133 -0.60 -9.55 -4.71
CA ASP A 133 -1.05 -10.75 -4.01
C ASP A 133 -0.60 -10.66 -2.55
N PHE A 134 -1.49 -10.16 -1.69
CA PHE A 134 -1.17 -9.96 -0.28
C PHE A 134 -1.03 -11.27 0.50
N ASN A 135 -1.63 -12.35 0.01
CA ASN A 135 -1.41 -13.66 0.61
C ASN A 135 0.05 -14.09 0.48
N LYS A 136 0.66 -13.85 -0.68
CA LYS A 136 2.08 -14.14 -0.87
C LYS A 136 2.97 -13.19 -0.09
N ILE A 137 2.65 -11.90 -0.08
CA ILE A 137 3.46 -10.89 0.59
C ILE A 137 3.52 -11.14 2.09
N TYR A 138 2.41 -11.56 2.69
CA TYR A 138 2.33 -11.79 4.12
C TYR A 138 2.69 -13.22 4.54
N SER A 139 2.87 -14.14 3.59
CA SER A 139 3.12 -15.55 3.91
C SER A 139 4.52 -15.83 4.47
N ASN A 140 5.39 -14.84 4.50
CA ASN A 140 6.73 -14.97 5.08
C ASN A 140 6.76 -14.38 6.48
#